data_9dae34ee99f285da6392c1169152ff55
#
_entry.id   9dae34ee99f285da6392c1169152ff55
#
_cell.length_a   1.000
_cell.length_b   1.000
_cell.length_c   1.000
_cell.angle_alpha   90.00
_cell.angle_beta   90.00
_cell.angle_gamma   90.00
#
_symmetry.space_group_name_H-M   'P 1'
#
loop_
_entity.id
_entity.type
_entity.pdbx_description
1 polymer ?
#
loop_
_entity_poly.entity_id
_entity_poly.type
_entity_poly.pdbx_seq_one_letter_code
_entity_poly.pdbx_strand_id
1 'polypeptide(L)'
;MRIAPERKDFPDAWYNVVPDLTFPAPNMRSPSGYRLSPHDLEPFVPDELIKQELEQKERQIKIPKPLQEYYSDWRPTALHRAERLEKELGTPAKIFFKLEGVTSYTYEANTAVAQAYYAREQGVKRLVTGTGNGEWGVSLAMATNVFNLDSSVYMVRSSYEEKPHGRYVMEVLDTEVIPSPSDKTATGRQQLEQDPNSPGSLGLALSAAFEDASHDVDTKFAWGTVMNHVLLHQTVIGLEAKRQMRRAGGRPDILIS
;
A
#
# COMPACT_ATOMS: atom_id res chain seq x y z
N MET A 1 -4.28 23.47 -17.22
CA MET A 1 -2.83 23.37 -17.57
C MET A 1 -2.25 22.09 -16.97
N ARG A 2 -1.46 21.33 -17.74
CA ARG A 2 -0.74 20.13 -17.24
C ARG A 2 0.69 20.52 -16.90
N ILE A 3 1.12 20.18 -15.69
CA ILE A 3 2.52 20.30 -15.27
C ILE A 3 3.14 18.93 -15.53
N ALA A 4 3.89 18.86 -16.65
CA ALA A 4 4.51 17.61 -17.05
C ALA A 4 5.46 17.11 -15.95
N PRO A 5 5.45 15.81 -15.65
CA PRO A 5 6.39 15.24 -14.72
C PRO A 5 7.81 15.29 -15.30
N GLU A 6 8.80 15.59 -14.48
CA GLU A 6 10.22 15.55 -14.81
C GLU A 6 10.91 14.55 -13.88
N ARG A 7 11.92 13.81 -14.37
CA ARG A 7 12.62 12.81 -13.56
C ARG A 7 13.14 13.38 -12.22
N LYS A 8 13.54 14.63 -12.20
CA LYS A 8 13.97 15.34 -10.97
C LYS A 8 12.85 15.61 -9.95
N ASP A 9 11.57 15.41 -10.33
CA ASP A 9 10.46 15.53 -9.40
C ASP A 9 10.39 14.32 -8.47
N PHE A 10 10.87 13.14 -8.92
CA PHE A 10 10.91 11.95 -8.09
C PHE A 10 11.97 12.10 -6.97
N PRO A 11 11.63 11.78 -5.71
CA PRO A 11 12.55 11.87 -4.59
C PRO A 11 13.51 10.68 -4.55
N ASP A 12 14.69 10.88 -3.97
CA ASP A 12 15.67 9.84 -3.66
C ASP A 12 15.54 9.25 -2.25
N ALA A 13 14.65 9.85 -1.45
CA ALA A 13 14.31 9.40 -0.10
C ALA A 13 12.82 9.61 0.17
N TRP A 14 12.25 8.71 0.96
CA TRP A 14 10.94 8.92 1.59
C TRP A 14 11.05 9.92 2.74
N TYR A 15 9.94 10.57 3.04
CA TYR A 15 9.84 11.48 4.17
C TYR A 15 9.13 10.82 5.35
N ASN A 16 9.85 10.59 6.43
CA ASN A 16 9.29 10.11 7.67
C ASN A 16 8.73 11.29 8.49
N VAL A 17 7.42 11.31 8.67
CA VAL A 17 6.74 12.37 9.41
C VAL A 17 6.89 12.23 10.93
N VAL A 18 7.22 11.04 11.42
CA VAL A 18 7.22 10.72 12.85
C VAL A 18 8.09 11.67 13.68
N PRO A 19 9.33 12.04 13.26
CA PRO A 19 10.15 13.00 14.01
C PRO A 19 9.56 14.42 14.09
N ASP A 20 8.60 14.75 13.24
CA ASP A 20 7.96 16.08 13.19
C ASP A 20 6.60 16.13 13.90
N LEU A 21 6.14 15.02 14.45
CA LEU A 21 4.92 14.99 15.25
C LEU A 21 5.12 15.73 16.57
N THR A 22 4.12 16.50 16.98
CA THR A 22 4.12 17.21 18.26
C THR A 22 3.74 16.33 19.46
N PHE A 23 3.42 15.08 19.18
CA PHE A 23 3.07 14.05 20.18
C PHE A 23 3.77 12.74 19.80
N PRO A 24 4.04 11.83 20.75
CA PRO A 24 4.64 10.54 20.44
C PRO A 24 3.79 9.74 19.46
N ALA A 25 4.41 9.12 18.46
CA ALA A 25 3.71 8.16 17.61
C ALA A 25 3.08 7.04 18.47
N PRO A 26 1.85 6.61 18.16
CA PRO A 26 1.21 5.55 18.89
C PRO A 26 1.99 4.25 18.75
N ASN A 27 2.09 3.49 19.84
CA ASN A 27 2.72 2.17 19.80
C ASN A 27 1.67 1.13 19.36
N MET A 28 2.09 0.21 18.52
CA MET A 28 1.26 -0.95 18.22
C MET A 28 1.02 -1.79 19.48
N ARG A 29 -0.19 -2.29 19.59
CA ARG A 29 -0.61 -3.13 20.71
C ARG A 29 -1.26 -4.40 20.20
N SER A 30 -1.04 -5.49 20.92
CA SER A 30 -1.77 -6.73 20.73
C SER A 30 -3.26 -6.56 21.10
N PRO A 31 -4.14 -7.49 20.68
CA PRO A 31 -5.53 -7.52 21.14
C PRO A 31 -5.67 -7.58 22.67
N SER A 32 -4.70 -8.15 23.37
CA SER A 32 -4.64 -8.20 24.84
C SER A 32 -4.09 -6.91 25.47
N GLY A 33 -3.69 -5.92 24.66
CA GLY A 33 -3.29 -4.58 25.08
C GLY A 33 -1.80 -4.40 25.40
N TYR A 34 -0.96 -5.44 25.33
CA TYR A 34 0.49 -5.25 25.50
C TYR A 34 1.13 -4.59 24.25
N ARG A 35 2.20 -3.83 24.48
CA ARG A 35 2.95 -3.18 23.42
C ARG A 35 3.72 -4.22 22.60
N LEU A 36 3.54 -4.21 21.27
CA LEU A 36 4.31 -5.07 20.38
C LEU A 36 5.77 -4.61 20.31
N SER A 37 6.66 -5.57 20.31
CA SER A 37 8.11 -5.40 20.12
C SER A 37 8.49 -5.72 18.66
N PRO A 38 9.70 -5.39 18.20
CA PRO A 38 10.19 -5.84 16.89
C PRO A 38 10.07 -7.36 16.70
N HIS A 39 10.38 -8.13 17.73
CA HIS A 39 10.33 -9.60 17.70
C HIS A 39 8.91 -10.15 17.45
N ASP A 40 7.88 -9.47 17.93
CA ASP A 40 6.49 -9.87 17.67
C ASP A 40 6.09 -9.67 16.20
N LEU A 41 6.80 -8.83 15.46
CA LEU A 41 6.55 -8.53 14.06
C LEU A 41 7.36 -9.40 13.09
N GLU A 42 8.52 -9.91 13.52
CA GLU A 42 9.44 -10.71 12.68
C GLU A 42 8.76 -11.87 11.95
N PRO A 43 7.79 -12.62 12.53
CA PRO A 43 7.12 -13.67 11.81
C PRO A 43 6.32 -13.18 10.59
N PHE A 44 5.85 -11.92 10.63
CA PHE A 44 4.87 -11.39 9.66
C PHE A 44 5.43 -10.32 8.74
N VAL A 45 6.49 -9.62 9.14
CA VAL A 45 6.99 -8.43 8.43
C VAL A 45 8.48 -8.60 8.14
N PRO A 46 8.96 -8.28 6.94
CA PRO A 46 10.38 -8.22 6.64
C PRO A 46 11.15 -7.25 7.56
N ASP A 47 12.38 -7.62 7.94
CA ASP A 47 13.19 -6.90 8.94
C ASP A 47 13.38 -5.41 8.62
N GLU A 48 13.61 -5.08 7.34
CA GLU A 48 13.80 -3.69 6.94
C GLU A 48 12.51 -2.88 7.10
N LEU A 49 11.35 -3.50 6.85
CA LEU A 49 10.06 -2.83 7.09
C LEU A 49 9.78 -2.65 8.58
N ILE A 50 10.24 -3.58 9.44
CA ILE A 50 10.16 -3.40 10.90
C ILE A 50 11.02 -2.20 11.34
N LYS A 51 12.23 -2.05 10.80
CA LYS A 51 13.07 -0.87 11.07
C LYS A 51 12.37 0.42 10.66
N GLN A 52 11.80 0.46 9.46
CA GLN A 52 11.07 1.62 8.95
C GLN A 52 9.79 1.92 9.77
N GLU A 53 9.09 0.88 10.23
CA GLU A 53 7.91 1.01 11.08
C GLU A 53 8.22 1.67 12.41
N LEU A 54 9.41 1.38 12.97
CA LEU A 54 9.82 1.81 14.30
C LEU A 54 10.76 3.02 14.30
N GLU A 55 11.15 3.53 13.10
CA GLU A 55 12.07 4.66 12.98
C GLU A 55 11.43 5.97 13.47
N GLN A 56 11.99 6.56 14.51
CA GLN A 56 11.47 7.77 15.15
C GLN A 56 12.36 9.00 15.03
N LYS A 57 13.57 8.86 14.48
CA LYS A 57 14.59 9.92 14.48
C LYS A 57 14.92 10.43 13.08
N GLU A 58 15.06 9.50 12.12
CA GLU A 58 15.47 9.86 10.77
C GLU A 58 14.29 10.39 9.96
N ARG A 59 14.40 11.64 9.51
CA ARG A 59 13.37 12.28 8.67
C ARG A 59 13.37 11.81 7.22
N GLN A 60 14.51 11.31 6.75
CA GLN A 60 14.66 10.88 5.37
C GLN A 60 15.18 9.45 5.33
N ILE A 61 14.37 8.57 4.81
CA ILE A 61 14.74 7.16 4.60
C ILE A 61 15.07 6.99 3.12
N LYS A 62 16.32 6.67 2.83
CA LYS A 62 16.80 6.57 1.45
C LYS A 62 16.10 5.45 0.70
N ILE A 63 15.63 5.76 -0.51
CA ILE A 63 15.08 4.77 -1.42
C ILE A 63 16.24 4.02 -2.09
N PRO A 64 16.32 2.68 -1.99
CA PRO A 64 17.34 1.90 -2.67
C PRO A 64 17.34 2.15 -4.19
N LYS A 65 18.52 2.19 -4.82
CA LYS A 65 18.63 2.44 -6.27
C LYS A 65 17.80 1.47 -7.12
N PRO A 66 17.84 0.14 -6.90
CA PRO A 66 17.01 -0.78 -7.66
C PRO A 66 15.51 -0.44 -7.55
N LEU A 67 15.06 -0.06 -6.35
CA LEU A 67 13.67 0.32 -6.12
C LEU A 67 13.32 1.65 -6.84
N GLN A 68 14.25 2.61 -6.91
CA GLN A 68 14.05 3.82 -7.70
C GLN A 68 13.88 3.52 -9.20
N GLU A 69 14.59 2.51 -9.73
CA GLU A 69 14.46 2.06 -11.11
C GLU A 69 13.06 1.52 -11.37
N TYR A 70 12.53 0.66 -10.50
CA TYR A 70 11.13 0.19 -10.60
C TYR A 70 10.11 1.32 -10.51
N TYR A 71 10.27 2.25 -9.58
CA TYR A 71 9.40 3.43 -9.50
C TYR A 71 9.40 4.25 -10.80
N SER A 72 10.50 4.29 -11.54
CA SER A 72 10.61 5.09 -12.76
C SER A 72 9.66 4.67 -13.88
N ASP A 73 9.05 3.48 -13.80
CA ASP A 73 8.08 3.00 -14.77
C ASP A 73 6.76 3.80 -14.75
N TRP A 74 6.38 4.33 -13.59
CA TRP A 74 5.13 5.10 -13.46
C TRP A 74 5.27 6.43 -12.72
N ARG A 75 6.42 6.70 -12.13
CA ARG A 75 6.67 7.94 -11.41
C ARG A 75 7.74 8.80 -12.09
N PRO A 76 7.69 10.12 -11.92
CA PRO A 76 6.66 10.87 -11.18
C PRO A 76 5.32 10.94 -11.95
N THR A 77 4.21 11.01 -11.21
CA THR A 77 2.87 11.21 -11.79
C THR A 77 2.62 12.69 -12.09
N ALA A 78 1.62 13.00 -12.94
CA ALA A 78 1.35 14.36 -13.37
C ALA A 78 0.58 15.18 -12.30
N LEU A 79 0.84 16.49 -12.28
CA LEU A 79 0.03 17.48 -11.58
C LEU A 79 -0.78 18.28 -12.60
N HIS A 80 -2.10 18.37 -12.42
CA HIS A 80 -3.00 19.07 -13.31
C HIS A 80 -3.71 20.22 -12.61
N ARG A 81 -3.72 21.40 -13.26
CA ARG A 81 -4.60 22.50 -12.84
C ARG A 81 -5.97 22.33 -13.51
N ALA A 82 -7.02 22.38 -12.71
CA ALA A 82 -8.41 22.17 -13.12
C ALA A 82 -9.07 23.48 -13.54
N GLU A 83 -8.54 24.18 -14.52
CA GLU A 83 -9.02 25.50 -14.96
C GLU A 83 -10.49 25.51 -15.39
N ARG A 84 -11.00 24.38 -15.93
CA ARG A 84 -12.43 24.25 -16.29
C ARG A 84 -13.32 24.21 -15.04
N LEU A 85 -12.88 23.46 -14.00
CA LEU A 85 -13.60 23.37 -12.74
C LEU A 85 -13.59 24.69 -12.01
N GLU A 86 -12.44 25.40 -11.97
CA GLU A 86 -12.32 26.73 -11.40
C GLU A 86 -13.34 27.69 -12.03
N LYS A 87 -13.45 27.68 -13.37
CA LYS A 87 -14.39 28.50 -14.13
C LYS A 87 -15.84 28.13 -13.86
N GLU A 88 -16.16 26.83 -13.83
CA GLU A 88 -17.52 26.31 -13.58
C GLU A 88 -18.01 26.72 -12.18
N LEU A 89 -17.13 26.66 -11.20
CA LEU A 89 -17.40 27.04 -9.82
C LEU A 89 -17.40 28.56 -9.60
N GLY A 90 -16.97 29.36 -10.58
CA GLY A 90 -16.83 30.82 -10.44
C GLY A 90 -15.88 31.23 -9.30
N THR A 91 -14.90 30.38 -8.98
CA THR A 91 -14.00 30.56 -7.83
C THR A 91 -12.67 31.23 -8.23
N PRO A 92 -12.11 32.12 -7.40
CA PRO A 92 -10.74 32.63 -7.57
C PRO A 92 -9.68 31.60 -7.15
N ALA A 93 -10.06 30.52 -6.48
CA ALA A 93 -9.14 29.48 -6.02
C ALA A 93 -8.51 28.74 -7.20
N LYS A 94 -7.21 28.44 -7.11
CA LYS A 94 -6.52 27.58 -8.06
C LYS A 94 -6.60 26.14 -7.59
N ILE A 95 -7.25 25.28 -8.40
CA ILE A 95 -7.51 23.88 -8.07
C ILE A 95 -6.52 22.99 -8.82
N PHE A 96 -5.82 22.12 -8.08
CA PHE A 96 -4.87 21.18 -8.66
C PHE A 96 -5.21 19.76 -8.26
N PHE A 97 -5.00 18.82 -9.19
CA PHE A 97 -5.10 17.38 -8.97
C PHE A 97 -3.73 16.73 -9.15
N LYS A 98 -3.25 16.01 -8.14
CA LYS A 98 -2.18 15.05 -8.30
C LYS A 98 -2.78 13.73 -8.79
N LEU A 99 -2.45 13.33 -10.02
CA LEU A 99 -3.13 12.22 -10.70
C LEU A 99 -2.45 10.89 -10.40
N GLU A 100 -2.97 10.16 -9.42
CA GLU A 100 -2.46 8.83 -9.05
C GLU A 100 -3.22 7.68 -9.77
N GLY A 101 -4.40 7.92 -10.32
CA GLY A 101 -5.26 6.93 -10.95
C GLY A 101 -5.17 6.82 -12.48
N VAL A 102 -4.16 7.42 -13.12
CA VAL A 102 -4.02 7.42 -14.60
C VAL A 102 -2.84 6.58 -15.09
N THR A 103 -2.21 5.83 -14.24
CA THR A 103 -1.16 4.86 -14.58
C THR A 103 -1.74 3.46 -14.48
N SER A 104 -1.02 2.46 -15.00
CA SER A 104 -1.36 1.05 -14.80
C SER A 104 -1.25 0.62 -13.33
N TYR A 105 -0.66 1.47 -12.49
CA TYR A 105 -0.44 1.25 -11.08
C TYR A 105 -1.34 2.18 -10.26
N THR A 106 -1.94 1.65 -9.18
CA THR A 106 -2.63 2.47 -8.18
C THR A 106 -1.64 3.18 -7.26
N TYR A 107 -2.11 4.12 -6.45
CA TYR A 107 -1.24 4.77 -5.43
C TYR A 107 -0.68 3.76 -4.42
N GLU A 108 -1.36 2.64 -4.21
CA GLU A 108 -0.95 1.55 -3.32
C GLU A 108 0.31 0.82 -3.83
N ALA A 109 0.58 0.85 -5.13
CA ALA A 109 1.79 0.28 -5.71
C ALA A 109 3.08 0.87 -5.11
N ASN A 110 3.04 2.11 -4.61
CA ASN A 110 4.20 2.72 -3.97
C ASN A 110 4.68 1.91 -2.75
N THR A 111 3.75 1.38 -1.96
CA THR A 111 4.11 0.52 -0.82
C THR A 111 4.22 -0.95 -1.22
N ALA A 112 3.39 -1.44 -2.14
CA ALA A 112 3.43 -2.83 -2.58
C ALA A 112 4.81 -3.19 -3.16
N VAL A 113 5.34 -2.35 -4.05
CA VAL A 113 6.67 -2.55 -4.67
C VAL A 113 7.78 -2.49 -3.63
N ALA A 114 7.71 -1.57 -2.66
CA ALA A 114 8.69 -1.49 -1.59
C ALA A 114 8.65 -2.74 -0.68
N GLN A 115 7.47 -3.20 -0.30
CA GLN A 115 7.30 -4.39 0.54
C GLN A 115 7.80 -5.66 -0.19
N ALA A 116 7.44 -5.84 -1.46
CA ALA A 116 7.89 -6.97 -2.27
C ALA A 116 9.43 -6.94 -2.48
N TYR A 117 10.01 -5.77 -2.71
CA TYR A 117 11.46 -5.60 -2.81
C TYR A 117 12.17 -6.06 -1.54
N TYR A 118 11.77 -5.57 -0.36
CA TYR A 118 12.41 -5.95 0.89
C TYR A 118 12.15 -7.41 1.29
N ALA A 119 10.97 -7.93 0.99
CA ALA A 119 10.68 -9.35 1.16
C ALA A 119 11.63 -10.23 0.34
N ARG A 120 11.82 -9.91 -0.96
CA ARG A 120 12.77 -10.60 -1.82
C ARG A 120 14.21 -10.52 -1.32
N GLU A 121 14.66 -9.32 -0.91
CA GLU A 121 16.04 -9.14 -0.39
C GLU A 121 16.31 -9.96 0.87
N GLN A 122 15.29 -10.22 1.67
CA GLN A 122 15.36 -11.09 2.84
C GLN A 122 15.24 -12.59 2.51
N GLY A 123 14.92 -12.96 1.27
CA GLY A 123 14.75 -14.34 0.84
C GLY A 123 13.37 -14.93 1.13
N VAL A 124 12.38 -14.08 1.45
CA VAL A 124 10.96 -14.46 1.54
C VAL A 124 10.50 -15.03 0.21
N LYS A 125 9.64 -16.06 0.24
CA LYS A 125 9.15 -16.73 -0.96
C LYS A 125 7.76 -16.25 -1.37
N ARG A 126 6.91 -15.95 -0.39
CA ARG A 126 5.51 -15.62 -0.62
C ARG A 126 5.06 -14.41 0.20
N LEU A 127 4.24 -13.57 -0.41
CA LEU A 127 3.49 -12.54 0.30
C LEU A 127 2.00 -12.85 0.30
N VAL A 128 1.35 -12.63 1.44
CA VAL A 128 -0.08 -12.83 1.60
C VAL A 128 -0.74 -11.57 2.14
N THR A 129 -1.98 -11.32 1.71
CA THR A 129 -2.77 -10.18 2.22
C THR A 129 -4.27 -10.41 2.12
N GLY A 130 -5.04 -9.53 2.76
CA GLY A 130 -6.49 -9.42 2.56
C GLY A 130 -6.85 -8.16 1.79
N THR A 131 -7.89 -8.24 0.95
CA THR A 131 -8.40 -7.09 0.19
C THR A 131 -9.93 -7.04 0.22
N GLY A 132 -10.49 -5.83 0.17
CA GLY A 132 -11.93 -5.62 0.06
C GLY A 132 -12.42 -5.83 -1.38
N ASN A 133 -12.24 -4.80 -2.19
CA ASN A 133 -12.69 -4.75 -3.60
C ASN A 133 -11.62 -5.19 -4.61
N GLY A 134 -10.42 -5.56 -4.16
CA GLY A 134 -9.33 -6.04 -5.00
C GLY A 134 -8.24 -5.02 -5.33
N GLU A 135 -8.41 -3.72 -5.07
CA GLU A 135 -7.42 -2.69 -5.45
C GLU A 135 -6.04 -2.95 -4.83
N TRP A 136 -5.99 -3.14 -3.50
CA TRP A 136 -4.75 -3.49 -2.82
C TRP A 136 -4.19 -4.84 -3.30
N GLY A 137 -5.05 -5.85 -3.49
CA GLY A 137 -4.64 -7.16 -4.00
C GLY A 137 -3.98 -7.08 -5.37
N VAL A 138 -4.51 -6.28 -6.29
CA VAL A 138 -3.91 -6.04 -7.61
C VAL A 138 -2.56 -5.36 -7.48
N SER A 139 -2.43 -4.35 -6.61
CA SER A 139 -1.14 -3.69 -6.38
C SER A 139 -0.09 -4.65 -5.85
N LEU A 140 -0.47 -5.56 -4.93
CA LEU A 140 0.44 -6.59 -4.43
C LEU A 140 0.80 -7.61 -5.52
N ALA A 141 -0.19 -8.10 -6.28
CA ALA A 141 0.03 -9.04 -7.38
C ALA A 141 1.02 -8.49 -8.42
N MET A 142 0.88 -7.23 -8.81
CA MET A 142 1.83 -6.56 -9.70
C MET A 142 3.24 -6.51 -9.10
N ALA A 143 3.36 -6.16 -7.83
CA ALA A 143 4.64 -6.08 -7.15
C ALA A 143 5.31 -7.45 -7.00
N THR A 144 4.58 -8.48 -6.59
CA THR A 144 5.11 -9.84 -6.44
C THR A 144 5.53 -10.44 -7.76
N ASN A 145 4.78 -10.21 -8.84
CA ASN A 145 5.14 -10.63 -10.19
C ASN A 145 6.48 -10.00 -10.62
N VAL A 146 6.67 -8.68 -10.43
CA VAL A 146 7.92 -7.98 -10.74
C VAL A 146 9.14 -8.57 -10.02
N PHE A 147 8.96 -8.97 -8.75
CA PHE A 147 10.07 -9.50 -7.93
C PHE A 147 10.15 -11.03 -7.92
N ASN A 148 9.32 -11.70 -8.70
CA ASN A 148 9.27 -13.16 -8.79
C ASN A 148 9.04 -13.81 -7.40
N LEU A 149 8.04 -13.31 -6.69
CA LEU A 149 7.52 -13.83 -5.43
C LEU A 149 6.15 -14.44 -5.66
N ASP A 150 5.85 -15.52 -4.96
CA ASP A 150 4.48 -16.04 -4.90
C ASP A 150 3.58 -15.08 -4.11
N SER A 151 2.28 -15.08 -4.42
CA SER A 151 1.31 -14.30 -3.68
C SER A 151 -0.04 -14.98 -3.55
N SER A 152 -0.68 -14.79 -2.38
CA SER A 152 -2.06 -15.21 -2.13
C SER A 152 -2.85 -14.03 -1.56
N VAL A 153 -4.05 -13.81 -2.09
CA VAL A 153 -4.91 -12.69 -1.70
C VAL A 153 -6.28 -13.20 -1.25
N TYR A 154 -6.60 -12.98 0.00
CA TYR A 154 -7.93 -13.22 0.55
C TYR A 154 -8.85 -12.06 0.20
N MET A 155 -9.80 -12.27 -0.69
CA MET A 155 -10.72 -11.23 -1.16
C MET A 155 -12.10 -11.42 -0.52
N VAL A 156 -12.71 -10.32 -0.07
CA VAL A 156 -14.08 -10.34 0.47
C VAL A 156 -15.02 -11.03 -0.50
N ARG A 157 -15.77 -12.05 -0.04
CA ARG A 157 -16.56 -12.97 -0.90
C ARG A 157 -17.53 -12.23 -1.80
N SER A 158 -18.31 -11.28 -1.29
CA SER A 158 -19.23 -10.51 -2.11
C SER A 158 -18.53 -9.77 -3.27
N SER A 159 -17.35 -9.19 -3.01
CA SER A 159 -16.55 -8.55 -4.06
C SER A 159 -15.93 -9.55 -5.03
N TYR A 160 -15.49 -10.70 -4.54
CA TYR A 160 -14.97 -11.80 -5.37
C TYR A 160 -15.98 -12.30 -6.39
N GLU A 161 -17.27 -12.38 -5.99
CA GLU A 161 -18.37 -12.84 -6.83
C GLU A 161 -18.93 -11.74 -7.75
N GLU A 162 -19.18 -10.55 -7.20
CA GLU A 162 -19.88 -9.46 -7.89
C GLU A 162 -18.96 -8.53 -8.70
N LYS A 163 -17.67 -8.43 -8.32
CA LYS A 163 -16.70 -7.52 -8.93
C LYS A 163 -15.42 -8.26 -9.38
N PRO A 164 -15.51 -9.17 -10.35
CA PRO A 164 -14.44 -10.10 -10.67
C PRO A 164 -13.20 -9.45 -11.35
N HIS A 165 -13.27 -8.19 -11.80
CA HIS A 165 -12.18 -7.58 -12.56
C HIS A 165 -10.83 -7.59 -11.81
N GLY A 166 -10.82 -7.19 -10.54
CA GLY A 166 -9.60 -7.23 -9.73
C GLY A 166 -9.05 -8.65 -9.58
N ARG A 167 -9.94 -9.63 -9.36
CA ARG A 167 -9.58 -11.05 -9.29
C ARG A 167 -8.91 -11.52 -10.59
N TYR A 168 -9.49 -11.25 -11.75
CA TYR A 168 -8.92 -11.67 -13.03
C TYR A 168 -7.54 -11.07 -13.28
N VAL A 169 -7.33 -9.80 -12.90
CA VAL A 169 -6.01 -9.18 -13.00
C VAL A 169 -5.00 -9.90 -12.11
N MET A 170 -5.35 -10.20 -10.87
CA MET A 170 -4.49 -10.94 -9.94
C MET A 170 -4.17 -12.34 -10.46
N GLU A 171 -5.16 -13.08 -10.95
CA GLU A 171 -5.00 -14.42 -11.52
C GLU A 171 -4.08 -14.43 -12.76
N VAL A 172 -4.18 -13.41 -13.64
CA VAL A 172 -3.28 -13.24 -14.79
C VAL A 172 -1.84 -12.98 -14.36
N LEU A 173 -1.64 -12.42 -13.18
CA LEU A 173 -0.33 -12.18 -12.55
C LEU A 173 0.14 -13.31 -11.65
N ASP A 174 -0.41 -14.53 -11.84
CA ASP A 174 -0.10 -15.75 -11.09
C ASP A 174 -0.35 -15.65 -9.57
N THR A 175 -1.23 -14.74 -9.14
CA THR A 175 -1.65 -14.63 -7.73
C THR A 175 -2.81 -15.56 -7.43
N GLU A 176 -2.71 -16.33 -6.36
CA GLU A 176 -3.83 -17.13 -5.85
C GLU A 176 -4.85 -16.21 -5.18
N VAL A 177 -6.08 -16.16 -5.71
CA VAL A 177 -7.16 -15.34 -5.12
C VAL A 177 -8.18 -16.23 -4.42
N ILE A 178 -8.36 -16.02 -3.12
CA ILE A 178 -9.16 -16.89 -2.24
C ILE A 178 -10.37 -16.07 -1.73
N PRO A 179 -11.62 -16.53 -1.95
CA PRO A 179 -12.77 -15.86 -1.36
C PRO A 179 -12.73 -15.96 0.16
N SER A 180 -13.02 -14.89 0.87
CA SER A 180 -13.06 -14.89 2.34
C SER A 180 -14.47 -14.52 2.83
N PRO A 181 -15.09 -15.38 3.69
CA PRO A 181 -14.55 -16.61 4.32
C PRO A 181 -14.43 -17.79 3.36
N SER A 182 -13.50 -18.70 3.66
CA SER A 182 -13.31 -20.00 2.99
C SER A 182 -12.89 -21.04 4.01
N ASP A 183 -12.81 -22.30 3.61
CA ASP A 183 -12.38 -23.44 4.44
C ASP A 183 -10.86 -23.54 4.61
N LYS A 184 -10.08 -22.71 3.92
CA LYS A 184 -8.61 -22.75 3.97
C LYS A 184 -8.03 -22.39 5.34
N THR A 185 -8.71 -21.54 6.10
CA THR A 185 -8.26 -21.08 7.43
C THR A 185 -9.25 -21.44 8.52
N ALA A 186 -8.79 -21.53 9.77
CA ALA A 186 -9.66 -21.78 10.92
C ALA A 186 -10.67 -20.64 11.09
N THR A 187 -10.20 -19.39 10.94
CA THR A 187 -11.05 -18.19 10.94
C THR A 187 -12.18 -18.29 9.91
N GLY A 188 -11.85 -18.71 8.70
CA GLY A 188 -12.83 -18.88 7.62
C GLY A 188 -13.84 -19.99 7.91
N ARG A 189 -13.37 -21.18 8.35
CA ARG A 189 -14.25 -22.29 8.71
C ARG A 189 -15.22 -21.93 9.83
N GLN A 190 -14.72 -21.29 10.91
CA GLN A 190 -15.56 -20.85 12.01
C GLN A 190 -16.67 -19.89 11.55
N GLN A 191 -16.36 -18.98 10.65
CA GLN A 191 -17.37 -18.05 10.10
C GLN A 191 -18.40 -18.80 9.25
N LEU A 192 -17.99 -19.76 8.45
CA LEU A 192 -18.89 -20.56 7.60
C LEU A 192 -19.79 -21.51 8.40
N GLU A 193 -19.33 -22.02 9.55
CA GLU A 193 -20.16 -22.77 10.49
C GLU A 193 -21.29 -21.91 11.10
N GLN A 194 -21.00 -20.62 11.35
CA GLN A 194 -22.00 -19.68 11.90
C GLN A 194 -22.94 -19.16 10.79
N ASP A 195 -22.43 -18.85 9.63
CA ASP A 195 -23.17 -18.34 8.47
C ASP A 195 -22.57 -18.87 7.18
N PRO A 196 -23.11 -19.98 6.62
CA PRO A 196 -22.64 -20.57 5.37
C PRO A 196 -22.72 -19.61 4.17
N ASN A 197 -23.61 -18.62 4.21
CA ASN A 197 -23.83 -17.63 3.16
C ASN A 197 -23.15 -16.28 3.47
N SER A 198 -22.25 -16.23 4.43
CA SER A 198 -21.56 -15.00 4.81
C SER A 198 -20.95 -14.28 3.59
N PRO A 199 -21.30 -13.00 3.36
CA PRO A 199 -20.70 -12.19 2.26
C PRO A 199 -19.23 -11.86 2.52
N GLY A 200 -18.74 -12.16 3.70
CA GLY A 200 -17.41 -11.78 4.14
C GLY A 200 -17.30 -10.33 4.63
N SER A 201 -16.12 -10.00 5.11
CA SER A 201 -15.74 -8.64 5.47
C SER A 201 -14.22 -8.47 5.30
N LEU A 202 -13.77 -7.21 5.23
CA LEU A 202 -12.33 -6.93 5.16
C LEU A 202 -11.59 -7.48 6.39
N GLY A 203 -12.20 -7.36 7.59
CA GLY A 203 -11.62 -7.90 8.81
C GLY A 203 -11.41 -9.42 8.74
N LEU A 204 -12.38 -10.18 8.23
CA LEU A 204 -12.25 -11.62 8.01
C LEU A 204 -11.16 -11.95 6.98
N ALA A 205 -11.10 -11.21 5.88
CA ALA A 205 -10.09 -11.40 4.85
C ALA A 205 -8.67 -11.15 5.40
N LEU A 206 -8.49 -10.08 6.18
CA LEU A 206 -7.21 -9.79 6.83
C LEU A 206 -6.84 -10.84 7.88
N SER A 207 -7.81 -11.29 8.69
CA SER A 207 -7.57 -12.33 9.71
C SER A 207 -7.18 -13.67 9.07
N ALA A 208 -7.86 -14.07 7.99
CA ALA A 208 -7.53 -15.27 7.25
C ALA A 208 -6.13 -15.20 6.63
N ALA A 209 -5.78 -14.07 6.02
CA ALA A 209 -4.45 -13.84 5.44
C ALA A 209 -3.35 -13.83 6.52
N PHE A 210 -3.62 -13.25 7.67
CA PHE A 210 -2.67 -13.23 8.80
C PHE A 210 -2.46 -14.64 9.40
N GLU A 211 -3.53 -15.41 9.53
CA GLU A 211 -3.47 -16.83 9.92
C GLU A 211 -2.62 -17.63 8.93
N ASP A 212 -2.85 -17.47 7.61
CA ASP A 212 -2.06 -18.14 6.58
C ASP A 212 -0.57 -17.77 6.69
N ALA A 213 -0.22 -16.49 6.83
CA ALA A 213 1.16 -16.06 7.03
C ALA A 213 1.83 -16.71 8.25
N SER A 214 1.07 -16.99 9.31
CA SER A 214 1.61 -17.54 10.56
C SER A 214 2.04 -19.01 10.46
N HIS A 215 1.61 -19.72 9.43
CA HIS A 215 1.87 -21.16 9.26
C HIS A 215 3.13 -21.48 8.44
N ASP A 216 3.77 -20.46 7.84
CA ASP A 216 4.92 -20.67 6.96
C ASP A 216 5.97 -19.57 7.18
N VAL A 217 7.19 -19.98 7.55
CA VAL A 217 8.31 -19.07 7.84
C VAL A 217 8.80 -18.27 6.63
N ASP A 218 8.61 -18.83 5.42
CA ASP A 218 9.00 -18.23 4.15
C ASP A 218 7.91 -17.28 3.61
N THR A 219 6.79 -17.15 4.33
CA THR A 219 5.67 -16.28 3.99
C THR A 219 5.62 -15.06 4.92
N LYS A 220 5.37 -13.88 4.36
CA LYS A 220 5.12 -12.66 5.14
C LYS A 220 3.79 -12.02 4.74
N PHE A 221 3.22 -11.26 5.68
CA PHE A 221 1.99 -10.49 5.46
C PHE A 221 2.32 -9.11 4.86
N ALA A 222 1.64 -8.76 3.76
CA ALA A 222 1.77 -7.44 3.15
C ALA A 222 0.64 -6.50 3.60
N TRP A 223 1.02 -5.29 4.02
CA TRP A 223 0.11 -4.30 4.59
C TRP A 223 -0.28 -3.24 3.55
N GLY A 224 -1.58 -3.04 3.32
CA GLY A 224 -2.09 -2.00 2.42
C GLY A 224 -2.29 -0.64 3.09
N THR A 225 -2.43 -0.62 4.42
CA THR A 225 -2.76 0.61 5.19
C THR A 225 -2.31 0.50 6.64
N VAL A 226 -2.55 1.53 7.43
CA VAL A 226 -2.38 1.73 8.87
C VAL A 226 -0.96 1.65 9.44
N MET A 227 -0.01 1.10 8.72
CA MET A 227 1.37 0.98 9.17
C MET A 227 2.20 2.22 8.80
N ASN A 228 3.17 2.59 9.65
CA ASN A 228 4.04 3.74 9.38
C ASN A 228 4.86 3.56 8.10
N HIS A 229 5.38 2.36 7.83
CA HIS A 229 6.13 2.09 6.61
C HIS A 229 5.25 2.22 5.35
N VAL A 230 3.96 1.90 5.43
CA VAL A 230 3.00 2.11 4.32
C VAL A 230 2.87 3.60 4.03
N LEU A 231 2.61 4.42 5.06
CA LEU A 231 2.53 5.87 4.94
C LEU A 231 3.85 6.47 4.46
N LEU A 232 4.98 5.98 4.97
CA LEU A 232 6.33 6.38 4.57
C LEU A 232 6.51 6.23 3.05
N HIS A 233 6.21 5.05 2.49
CA HIS A 233 6.37 4.78 1.06
C HIS A 233 5.46 5.67 0.19
N GLN A 234 4.27 6.01 0.67
CA GLN A 234 3.32 6.88 -0.05
C GLN A 234 3.74 8.35 -0.06
N THR A 235 4.70 8.77 0.78
CA THR A 235 5.17 10.17 0.80
C THR A 235 5.80 10.64 -0.51
N VAL A 236 6.18 9.75 -1.41
CA VAL A 236 6.63 10.09 -2.77
C VAL A 236 5.62 10.96 -3.50
N ILE A 237 4.32 10.74 -3.30
CA ILE A 237 3.22 11.50 -3.89
C ILE A 237 3.32 12.98 -3.49
N GLY A 238 3.40 13.24 -2.20
CA GLY A 238 3.50 14.60 -1.65
C GLY A 238 4.82 15.29 -1.98
N LEU A 239 5.93 14.55 -1.97
CA LEU A 239 7.25 15.06 -2.32
C LEU A 239 7.32 15.51 -3.79
N GLU A 240 6.77 14.71 -4.71
CA GLU A 240 6.61 15.09 -6.12
C GLU A 240 5.69 16.31 -6.29
N ALA A 241 4.50 16.25 -5.67
CA ALA A 241 3.54 17.36 -5.73
C ALA A 241 4.16 18.67 -5.25
N LYS A 242 4.94 18.64 -4.16
CA LYS A 242 5.65 19.82 -3.64
C LYS A 242 6.64 20.41 -4.64
N ARG A 243 7.39 19.57 -5.38
CA ARG A 243 8.33 20.02 -6.42
C ARG A 243 7.58 20.57 -7.64
N GLN A 244 6.52 19.89 -8.07
CA GLN A 244 5.68 20.32 -9.20
C GLN A 244 4.93 21.62 -8.90
N MET A 245 4.39 21.80 -7.69
CA MET A 245 3.73 23.05 -7.26
C MET A 245 4.69 24.23 -7.28
N ARG A 246 5.95 24.05 -6.86
CA ARG A 246 6.97 25.12 -6.97
C ARG A 246 7.19 25.54 -8.43
N ARG A 247 7.22 24.60 -9.37
CA ARG A 247 7.31 24.92 -10.81
C ARG A 247 6.04 25.59 -11.34
N ALA A 248 4.89 25.30 -10.76
CA ALA A 248 3.64 25.98 -11.07
C ALA A 248 3.55 27.41 -10.48
N GLY A 249 4.57 27.84 -9.76
CA GLY A 249 4.63 29.17 -9.14
C GLY A 249 3.74 29.32 -7.91
N GLY A 250 3.40 28.22 -7.22
CA GLY A 250 2.49 28.26 -6.09
C GLY A 250 2.88 27.34 -4.93
N ARG A 251 2.18 27.54 -3.83
CA ARG A 251 2.12 26.68 -2.66
C ARG A 251 0.64 26.45 -2.34
N PRO A 252 0.19 25.24 -2.04
CA PRO A 252 -1.21 25.02 -1.67
C PRO A 252 -1.51 25.65 -0.30
N ASP A 253 -2.66 26.28 -0.17
CA ASP A 253 -3.20 26.75 1.10
C ASP A 253 -4.07 25.69 1.74
N ILE A 254 -4.72 24.84 0.93
CA ILE A 254 -5.59 23.74 1.36
C ILE A 254 -5.15 22.45 0.64
N LEU A 255 -5.02 21.38 1.41
CA LEU A 255 -4.80 20.02 0.92
C LEU A 255 -6.03 19.17 1.22
N ILE A 256 -6.44 18.37 0.24
CA ILE A 256 -7.54 17.39 0.36
C ILE A 256 -6.96 16.04 -0.08
N SER A 257 -7.12 15.02 0.77
CA SER A 257 -6.67 13.63 0.52
C SER A 257 -7.73 12.63 0.92
#